data_2649c0ef14ed959b17eba8334a29b3e8
#
_entry.id   2649c0ef14ed959b17eba8334a29b3e8
#
_cell.length_a   1.000
_cell.length_b   1.000
_cell.length_c   1.000
_cell.angle_alpha   90.00
_cell.angle_beta   90.00
_cell.angle_gamma   90.00
#
_symmetry.space_group_name_H-M   'P 1'
#
loop_
_entity.id
_entity.type
_entity.pdbx_description
1 polymer ?
#
loop_
_entity_poly.entity_id
_entity_poly.type
_entity_poly.pdbx_seq_one_letter_code
_entity_poly.pdbx_strand_id
1 'polypeptide(L)' 'MARLQGKVKWFNNSKGYGFIGQDGGADVFVHYSAIQGDGFKTLQEGDTVEFEIVQGQKGPQADKVAKLG' A
#
# COMPACT_ATOMS: atom_id res chain seq x y z
N MET A 1 -7.47 -15.10 -5.75
CA MET A 1 -6.26 -14.32 -6.02
C MET A 1 -5.49 -14.12 -4.74
N ALA A 2 -4.19 -14.24 -4.82
CA ALA A 2 -3.37 -14.17 -3.62
C ALA A 2 -3.18 -12.71 -3.20
N ARG A 3 -3.35 -12.46 -1.91
CA ARG A 3 -2.99 -11.18 -1.33
C ARG A 3 -1.55 -11.24 -0.86
N LEU A 4 -0.86 -10.14 -0.98
CA LEU A 4 0.53 -10.03 -0.56
C LEU A 4 0.62 -9.23 0.72
N GLN A 5 1.69 -9.43 1.46
CA GLN A 5 1.97 -8.64 2.66
C GLN A 5 3.25 -7.87 2.46
N GLY A 6 3.28 -6.68 3.02
CA GLY A 6 4.46 -5.85 2.97
C GLY A 6 4.45 -4.82 4.07
N LYS A 7 5.49 -4.02 4.11
CA LYS A 7 5.59 -2.93 5.09
C LYS A 7 5.68 -1.61 4.35
N VAL A 8 5.00 -0.61 4.91
CA VAL A 8 5.02 0.73 4.35
C VAL A 8 6.41 1.31 4.52
N LYS A 9 7.03 1.69 3.41
CA LYS A 9 8.33 2.36 3.45
C LYS A 9 8.18 3.82 3.83
N TRP A 10 7.23 4.48 3.21
CA TRP A 10 6.85 5.84 3.58
C TRP A 10 5.48 6.14 2.97
N PHE A 11 4.81 7.11 3.56
CA PHE A 11 3.52 7.54 3.07
C PHE A 11 3.34 9.03 3.35
N ASN A 12 2.95 9.78 2.32
CA ASN A 12 2.72 11.20 2.46
C ASN A 12 1.23 11.44 2.62
N ASN A 13 0.81 11.72 3.85
CA ASN A 13 -0.60 11.91 4.15
C ASN A 13 -1.20 13.15 3.50
N SER A 14 -0.37 14.16 3.25
CA SER A 14 -0.84 15.38 2.59
C SER A 14 -1.15 15.16 1.13
N LYS A 15 -0.34 14.36 0.46
CA LYS A 15 -0.53 14.08 -0.96
C LYS A 15 -1.31 12.81 -1.21
N GLY A 16 -1.40 11.93 -0.21
CA GLY A 16 -2.21 10.74 -0.30
C GLY A 16 -1.58 9.57 -1.03
N TYR A 17 -0.26 9.48 -1.05
CA TYR A 17 0.41 8.35 -1.69
C TYR A 17 1.70 7.99 -0.98
N GLY A 18 2.20 6.80 -1.29
CA GLY A 18 3.45 6.32 -0.74
C GLY A 18 3.89 5.04 -1.41
N PHE A 19 4.78 4.33 -0.75
CA PHE A 19 5.31 3.07 -1.27
C PHE A 19 5.30 2.00 -0.19
N ILE A 20 5.00 0.78 -0.62
CA ILE A 20 5.02 -0.40 0.22
C ILE A 20 6.17 -1.29 -0.25
N GLY A 21 7.04 -1.68 0.67
CA GLY A 21 8.09 -2.64 0.36
C GLY A 21 7.57 -4.05 0.51
N GLN A 22 7.94 -4.92 -0.41
CA GLN A 22 7.58 -6.34 -0.34
C GLN A 22 8.83 -7.20 -0.38
N ASP A 23 8.73 -8.37 0.22
CA ASP A 23 9.86 -9.30 0.26
C ASP A 23 10.18 -9.80 -1.15
N GLY A 24 11.43 -9.65 -1.53
CA GLY A 24 11.92 -10.19 -2.81
C GLY A 24 11.39 -9.47 -4.03
N GLY A 25 10.78 -8.30 -3.87
CA GLY A 25 10.22 -7.57 -4.98
C GLY A 25 10.51 -6.09 -4.92
N ALA A 26 10.14 -5.38 -5.97
CA ALA A 26 10.27 -3.94 -6.04
C ALA A 26 9.21 -3.27 -5.17
N ASP A 27 9.45 -2.03 -4.80
CA ASP A 27 8.47 -1.26 -4.05
C ASP A 27 7.21 -1.07 -4.89
N VAL A 28 6.08 -1.06 -4.21
CA VAL A 28 4.78 -0.95 -4.85
C VAL A 28 4.16 0.39 -4.49
N PHE A 29 3.72 1.12 -5.50
CA PHE A 29 3.05 2.40 -5.29
C PHE A 29 1.68 2.18 -4.64
N VAL A 30 1.32 3.03 -3.69
CA VAL A 30 0.00 2.98 -3.05
C VAL A 30 -0.58 4.38 -2.98
N HIS A 31 -1.87 4.48 -3.28
CA HIS A 31 -2.62 5.73 -3.17
C HIS A 31 -3.70 5.56 -2.10
N TYR A 32 -4.06 6.65 -1.42
CA TYR A 32 -5.02 6.54 -0.33
C TYR A 32 -6.36 5.95 -0.77
N SER A 33 -6.73 6.14 -2.03
CA SER A 33 -7.98 5.58 -2.54
C SER A 33 -7.98 4.06 -2.57
N ALA A 34 -6.81 3.45 -2.52
CA ALA A 34 -6.69 1.99 -2.51
C ALA A 34 -6.74 1.40 -1.10
N ILE A 35 -6.70 2.25 -0.07
CA ILE A 35 -6.72 1.79 1.31
C ILE A 35 -8.16 1.51 1.72
N GLN A 36 -8.40 0.31 2.23
CA GLN A 36 -9.72 -0.11 2.69
C GLN A 36 -9.92 0.23 4.15
N GLY A 37 -11.16 0.43 4.54
CA GLY A 37 -11.51 0.65 5.92
C GLY A 37 -12.31 1.92 6.11
N ASP A 38 -12.90 2.05 7.30
CA ASP A 38 -13.63 3.23 7.69
C ASP A 38 -12.70 4.19 8.41
N GLY A 39 -12.90 5.48 8.22
CA GLY A 39 -12.13 6.49 8.90
C GLY A 39 -10.90 6.92 8.12
N PHE A 40 -9.79 7.10 8.82
CA PHE A 40 -8.59 7.66 8.20
C PHE A 40 -7.93 6.66 7.26
N LYS A 41 -7.79 7.05 6.01
CA LYS A 41 -7.11 6.24 5.01
C LYS A 41 -5.65 6.67 4.92
N THR A 42 -4.93 6.43 6.00
CA THR A 42 -3.52 6.80 6.09
C THR A 42 -2.69 5.61 6.49
N LEU A 43 -1.43 5.65 6.08
CA LEU A 43 -0.46 4.64 6.45
C LEU A 43 0.72 5.33 7.12
N GLN A 44 1.43 4.59 7.95
CA GLN A 44 2.62 5.09 8.62
C GLN A 44 3.80 4.21 8.24
N GLU A 45 4.97 4.80 8.26
CA GLU A 45 6.20 4.06 7.99
C GLU A 45 6.33 2.88 8.95
N GLY A 46 6.57 1.71 8.37
CA GLY A 46 6.71 0.49 9.15
C GLY A 46 5.43 -0.29 9.37
N ASP A 47 4.29 0.25 8.99
CA ASP A 47 3.03 -0.49 9.12
C ASP A 47 3.05 -1.74 8.26
N THR A 48 2.52 -2.84 8.81
CA THR A 48 2.33 -4.05 8.04
C THR A 48 0.96 -3.99 7.38
N VAL A 49 0.94 -4.23 6.09
CA VAL A 49 -0.29 -4.16 5.30
C VAL A 49 -0.42 -5.39 4.41
N GLU A 50 -1.65 -5.65 4.02
CA GLU A 50 -1.99 -6.69 3.06
C GLU A 50 -2.61 -6.01 1.85
N PHE A 51 -2.27 -6.46 0.66
CA PHE A 51 -2.71 -5.78 -0.54
C PHE A 51 -2.68 -6.72 -1.74
N GLU A 52 -3.30 -6.28 -2.84
CA GLU A 52 -3.20 -6.92 -4.14
C GLU A 52 -2.42 -6.02 -5.07
N ILE A 53 -1.75 -6.62 -6.04
CA ILE A 53 -1.01 -5.83 -7.04
C ILE A 53 -1.83 -5.75 -8.31
N VAL A 54 -2.01 -4.52 -8.79
CA VAL A 54 -2.62 -4.27 -10.10
C VAL A 54 -1.66 -3.46 -10.94
N GLN A 55 -1.78 -3.57 -12.25
CA GLN A 55 -0.96 -2.79 -13.15
C GLN A 55 -1.55 -1.41 -13.32
N GLY A 56 -0.79 -0.39 -12.93
CA GLY A 56 -1.18 0.99 -13.08
C GLY A 56 -0.37 1.69 -14.16
N GLN A 57 -0.64 2.97 -14.34
CA GLN A 57 0.07 3.75 -15.34
C GLN A 57 1.56 3.89 -15.04
N LYS A 58 1.91 3.88 -13.78
CA LYS A 58 3.29 4.04 -13.33
C LYS A 58 3.95 2.71 -13.00
N GLY A 59 3.30 1.60 -13.31
CA GLY A 59 3.80 0.27 -12.98
C GLY A 59 2.93 -0.41 -11.94
N PRO A 60 3.48 -1.36 -11.18
CA PRO A 60 2.70 -2.08 -10.17
C PRO A 60 2.17 -1.13 -9.10
N GLN A 61 0.89 -1.28 -8.78
CA GLN A 61 0.24 -0.50 -7.73
C GLN A 61 -0.44 -1.44 -6.74
N ALA A 62 -0.46 -1.02 -5.47
CA ALA A 62 -1.20 -1.75 -4.45
C ALA A 62 -2.67 -1.37 -4.53
N ASP A 63 -3.54 -2.36 -4.39
CA ASP A 63 -4.98 -2.17 -4.37
C ASP A 63 -5.55 -2.95 -3.22
N LYS A 64 -6.71 -2.55 -2.75
CA LYS A 64 -7.40 -3.19 -1.62
C LYS A 64 -6.46 -3.36 -0.44
N VAL A 65 -5.80 -2.28 -0.07
CA VAL A 65 -4.81 -2.27 1.01
C VAL A 65 -5.52 -2.30 2.34
N ALA A 66 -5.11 -3.20 3.22
CA ALA A 66 -5.66 -3.29 4.57
C ALA A 66 -4.52 -3.38 5.57
N LYS A 67 -4.62 -2.61 6.65
CA LYS A 67 -3.64 -2.68 7.73
C LYS A 67 -3.85 -3.94 8.53
N LEU A 68 -2.75 -4.61 8.85
CA LEU A 68 -2.79 -5.85 9.61
C LEU A 68 -2.43 -5.67 11.09
N GLY A 69 -1.91 -4.55 11.46
CA GLY A 69 -1.49 -4.39 12.83
C GLY A 69 -1.88 -3.11 13.48
#